data_e10c9975c08e652cbb8d249e8a941ce5
#
_entry.id   e10c9975c08e652cbb8d249e8a941ce5
#
_cell.length_a   1.000
_cell.length_b   1.000
_cell.length_c   1.000
_cell.angle_alpha   90.00
_cell.angle_beta   90.00
_cell.angle_gamma   90.00
#
_symmetry.space_group_name_H-M   'P 1'
#
loop_
_entity.id
_entity.type
_entity.pdbx_description
1 polymer ?
#
loop_
_entity_poly.entity_id
_entity_poly.type
_entity_poly.pdbx_seq_one_letter_code
_entity_poly.pdbx_strand_id
1 'polypeptide(L)'
;MTSGVVGPGLLWARARGQTALLYDIVAVYGIHFANQALPLVTVPYLSRILGPSALGLVGMAQAFGMYGNLVVDYGFVYSATRQIATASDDAEVEAIIASVSGAKILLSSCALLLAAIACVAVPLFREHPVLLWTAVLSEIVKALLPAYYFYGIQRVAIASTLDISARLVAAVGLFLLVKGPNDAPKIFLLNGATAAITFAIGHVIVSTRYALRWPRWRDAFVMLREGWAMFLFRSAHNVYTLGNAFVLGLFAPPRAVGYFTGAEKISTAAIGLLSPLTTVLYPRAASLVKSSFTKAARMTRFTLYVMGALSVILGVILWLGAPIIVNLILGSKFVPSEGVLRILSLRAPMIAWTNIFGFQWLLVLGLERQFQKITVIALLVNTLLAVLLAPRFSYEGMAWAVVVSQSMAALGMFATLQMRELNPFSKKLKEANA
;
A
#
# COMPACT_ATOMS: atom_id res chain seq x y z
N MET A 1 -29.52 -28.22 28.61
CA MET A 1 -28.93 -28.74 27.34
C MET A 1 -28.93 -27.60 26.35
N THR A 2 -27.88 -26.82 26.35
CA THR A 2 -27.68 -25.69 25.41
C THR A 2 -26.77 -26.18 24.30
N SER A 3 -27.38 -26.57 23.18
CA SER A 3 -26.64 -26.81 21.92
C SER A 3 -26.11 -25.48 21.44
N GLY A 4 -24.83 -25.21 21.73
CA GLY A 4 -24.09 -24.07 21.18
C GLY A 4 -24.08 -24.16 19.67
N VAL A 5 -24.75 -23.23 19.00
CA VAL A 5 -24.68 -23.01 17.57
C VAL A 5 -23.26 -22.53 17.29
N VAL A 6 -22.42 -23.42 16.80
CA VAL A 6 -21.06 -23.12 16.35
C VAL A 6 -21.19 -22.33 15.05
N GLY A 7 -20.88 -21.05 15.08
CA GLY A 7 -20.94 -20.18 13.92
C GLY A 7 -20.12 -20.75 12.74
N PRO A 8 -20.48 -20.42 11.48
CA PRO A 8 -19.90 -21.02 10.28
C PRO A 8 -18.37 -20.91 10.23
N GLY A 9 -17.76 -19.89 10.83
CA GLY A 9 -16.31 -19.73 10.90
C GLY A 9 -15.58 -20.79 11.72
N LEU A 10 -16.18 -21.35 12.76
CA LEU A 10 -15.56 -22.36 13.64
C LEU A 10 -15.61 -23.78 13.05
N LEU A 11 -16.63 -24.10 12.25
CA LEU A 11 -16.71 -25.39 11.56
C LEU A 11 -15.66 -25.51 10.47
N TRP A 12 -15.32 -24.42 9.78
CA TRP A 12 -14.31 -24.40 8.74
C TRP A 12 -12.87 -24.36 9.29
N ALA A 13 -12.64 -23.76 10.46
CA ALA A 13 -11.32 -23.74 11.11
C ALA A 13 -10.88 -25.14 11.59
N ARG A 14 -11.83 -26.01 11.99
CA ARG A 14 -11.53 -27.37 12.41
C ARG A 14 -11.24 -28.36 11.27
N ALA A 15 -11.72 -28.09 10.06
CA ALA A 15 -11.51 -28.96 8.91
C ALA A 15 -10.19 -28.70 8.14
N ARG A 16 -9.47 -27.63 8.47
CA ARG A 16 -8.20 -27.32 7.83
C ARG A 16 -7.05 -28.06 8.48
N GLY A 17 -6.59 -29.13 7.83
CA GLY A 17 -5.31 -29.76 8.15
C GLY A 17 -4.15 -28.76 7.99
N GLN A 18 -3.00 -29.10 8.58
CA GLN A 18 -1.75 -28.29 8.52
C GLN A 18 -1.36 -27.85 7.10
N THR A 19 -1.76 -28.60 6.09
CA THR A 19 -1.56 -28.31 4.66
C THR A 19 -2.27 -27.04 4.19
N ALA A 20 -3.51 -26.76 4.63
CA ALA A 20 -4.23 -25.55 4.24
C ALA A 20 -3.61 -24.28 4.85
N LEU A 21 -3.12 -24.36 6.10
CA LEU A 21 -2.41 -23.25 6.73
C LEU A 21 -1.08 -22.96 6.01
N LEU A 22 -0.36 -24.00 5.57
CA LEU A 22 0.84 -23.83 4.77
C LEU A 22 0.54 -23.18 3.43
N TYR A 23 -0.57 -23.57 2.76
CA TYR A 23 -1.02 -22.92 1.52
C TYR A 23 -1.31 -21.42 1.71
N ASP A 24 -2.03 -21.06 2.77
CA ASP A 24 -2.33 -19.65 3.08
C ASP A 24 -1.04 -18.86 3.35
N ILE A 25 -0.11 -19.44 4.08
CA ILE A 25 1.20 -18.82 4.35
C ILE A 25 1.98 -18.62 3.05
N VAL A 26 2.14 -19.66 2.24
CA VAL A 26 2.86 -19.60 0.96
C VAL A 26 2.21 -18.58 0.02
N ALA A 27 0.88 -18.51 -0.04
CA ALA A 27 0.16 -17.54 -0.85
C ALA A 27 0.41 -16.09 -0.40
N VAL A 28 0.37 -15.80 0.91
CA VAL A 28 0.67 -14.47 1.45
C VAL A 28 2.12 -14.07 1.18
N TYR A 29 3.08 -14.98 1.41
CA TYR A 29 4.49 -14.72 1.07
C TYR A 29 4.69 -14.56 -0.43
N GLY A 30 3.97 -15.32 -1.26
CA GLY A 30 3.95 -15.17 -2.71
C GLY A 30 3.52 -13.77 -3.15
N ILE A 31 2.48 -13.20 -2.54
CA ILE A 31 2.08 -11.80 -2.78
C ILE A 31 3.20 -10.83 -2.43
N HIS A 32 3.79 -10.97 -1.25
CA HIS A 32 4.88 -10.09 -0.83
C HIS A 32 6.06 -10.17 -1.80
N PHE A 33 6.44 -11.37 -2.20
CA PHE A 33 7.51 -11.58 -3.17
C PHE A 33 7.16 -10.99 -4.54
N ALA A 34 5.95 -11.26 -5.05
CA ALA A 34 5.49 -10.72 -6.34
C ALA A 34 5.45 -9.19 -6.33
N ASN A 35 4.98 -8.58 -5.23
CA ASN A 35 4.94 -7.13 -5.07
C ASN A 35 6.33 -6.47 -5.13
N GLN A 36 7.39 -7.18 -4.71
CA GLN A 36 8.75 -6.66 -4.72
C GLN A 36 9.53 -7.08 -5.98
N ALA A 37 9.35 -8.32 -6.44
CA ALA A 37 10.10 -8.85 -7.58
C ALA A 37 9.60 -8.33 -8.92
N LEU A 38 8.28 -8.24 -9.12
CA LEU A 38 7.71 -7.77 -10.38
C LEU A 38 8.14 -6.35 -10.77
N PRO A 39 8.14 -5.36 -9.88
CA PRO A 39 8.69 -4.04 -10.20
C PRO A 39 10.16 -4.06 -10.59
N LEU A 40 10.98 -4.93 -9.95
CA LEU A 40 12.42 -5.04 -10.29
C LEU A 40 12.66 -5.53 -11.73
N VAL A 41 11.70 -6.24 -12.31
CA VAL A 41 11.77 -6.73 -13.70
C VAL A 41 11.05 -5.77 -14.66
N THR A 42 9.89 -5.24 -14.28
CA THR A 42 9.08 -4.40 -15.16
C THR A 42 9.57 -2.96 -15.25
N VAL A 43 10.13 -2.40 -14.18
CA VAL A 43 10.62 -1.01 -14.18
C VAL A 43 11.81 -0.82 -15.12
N PRO A 44 12.85 -1.69 -15.15
CA PRO A 44 13.93 -1.57 -16.13
C PRO A 44 13.45 -1.64 -17.58
N TYR A 45 12.50 -2.50 -17.87
CA TYR A 45 11.92 -2.60 -19.19
C TYR A 45 11.16 -1.32 -19.58
N LEU A 46 10.22 -0.91 -18.72
CA LEU A 46 9.39 0.27 -18.97
C LEU A 46 10.21 1.55 -19.09
N SER A 47 11.21 1.75 -18.24
CA SER A 47 12.04 2.96 -18.26
C SER A 47 12.80 3.10 -19.59
N ARG A 48 13.32 2.00 -20.13
CA ARG A 48 14.06 2.00 -21.40
C ARG A 48 13.16 2.19 -22.60
N ILE A 49 11.99 1.56 -22.61
CA ILE A 49 11.04 1.62 -23.74
C ILE A 49 10.28 2.95 -23.76
N LEU A 50 9.76 3.39 -22.62
CA LEU A 50 8.94 4.61 -22.54
C LEU A 50 9.81 5.89 -22.51
N GLY A 51 10.98 5.82 -21.88
CA GLY A 51 11.78 7.00 -21.56
C GLY A 51 11.16 7.85 -20.43
N PRO A 52 11.85 8.92 -20.01
CA PRO A 52 11.46 9.70 -18.83
C PRO A 52 10.08 10.34 -18.93
N SER A 53 9.73 10.93 -20.07
CA SER A 53 8.47 11.66 -20.23
C SER A 53 7.23 10.75 -20.12
N ALA A 54 7.22 9.65 -20.88
CA ALA A 54 6.09 8.72 -20.83
C ALA A 54 6.03 7.96 -19.49
N LEU A 55 7.19 7.62 -18.89
CA LEU A 55 7.22 7.04 -17.54
C LEU A 55 6.68 8.00 -16.48
N GLY A 56 6.92 9.30 -16.63
CA GLY A 56 6.37 10.33 -15.75
C GLY A 56 4.85 10.45 -15.87
N LEU A 57 4.34 10.44 -17.11
CA LEU A 57 2.88 10.40 -17.37
C LEU A 57 2.23 9.17 -16.73
N VAL A 58 2.83 7.99 -16.91
CA VAL A 58 2.38 6.74 -16.28
C VAL A 58 2.42 6.86 -14.76
N GLY A 59 3.50 7.39 -14.18
CA GLY A 59 3.62 7.58 -12.73
C GLY A 59 2.55 8.48 -12.16
N MET A 60 2.27 9.62 -12.82
CA MET A 60 1.24 10.56 -12.40
C MET A 60 -0.17 9.95 -12.51
N ALA A 61 -0.49 9.32 -13.64
CA ALA A 61 -1.79 8.68 -13.85
C ALA A 61 -1.99 7.49 -12.89
N GLN A 62 -0.96 6.71 -12.62
CA GLN A 62 -0.98 5.63 -11.63
C GLN A 62 -1.25 6.16 -10.23
N ALA A 63 -0.55 7.21 -9.80
CA ALA A 63 -0.75 7.82 -8.48
C ALA A 63 -2.18 8.35 -8.32
N PHE A 64 -2.73 8.99 -9.35
CA PHE A 64 -4.12 9.46 -9.33
C PHE A 64 -5.12 8.28 -9.33
N GLY A 65 -4.91 7.25 -10.15
CA GLY A 65 -5.72 6.04 -10.17
C GLY A 65 -5.77 5.34 -8.81
N MET A 66 -4.63 5.28 -8.10
CA MET A 66 -4.56 4.73 -6.74
C MET A 66 -5.41 5.49 -5.72
N TYR A 67 -5.64 6.80 -5.89
CA TYR A 67 -6.63 7.52 -5.09
C TYR A 67 -8.06 7.04 -5.39
N GLY A 68 -8.38 6.77 -6.65
CA GLY A 68 -9.65 6.14 -7.03
C GLY A 68 -9.83 4.77 -6.36
N ASN A 69 -8.81 3.92 -6.39
CA ASN A 69 -8.82 2.63 -5.69
C ASN A 69 -9.05 2.80 -4.17
N LEU A 70 -8.35 3.74 -3.55
CA LEU A 70 -8.48 4.03 -2.12
C LEU A 70 -9.91 4.45 -1.73
N VAL A 71 -10.54 5.29 -2.56
CA VAL A 71 -11.92 5.71 -2.37
C VAL A 71 -12.86 4.52 -2.48
N VAL A 72 -12.73 3.69 -3.53
CA VAL A 72 -13.63 2.54 -3.77
C VAL A 72 -13.42 1.41 -2.76
N ASP A 73 -12.17 1.12 -2.36
CA ASP A 73 -11.89 0.10 -1.33
C ASP A 73 -12.39 0.53 0.06
N TYR A 74 -12.40 1.83 0.38
CA TYR A 74 -12.94 2.46 1.59
C TYR A 74 -12.56 1.77 2.91
N GLY A 75 -11.64 0.83 2.89
CA GLY A 75 -11.28 0.02 4.05
C GLY A 75 -12.19 -1.20 4.29
N PHE A 76 -13.03 -1.57 3.34
CA PHE A 76 -13.89 -2.77 3.44
C PHE A 76 -13.10 -4.06 3.65
N VAL A 77 -11.86 -4.11 3.17
CA VAL A 77 -10.94 -5.23 3.45
C VAL A 77 -10.78 -5.49 4.96
N TYR A 78 -10.98 -4.49 5.83
CA TYR A 78 -10.93 -4.67 7.28
C TYR A 78 -12.33 -4.72 7.92
N SER A 79 -13.19 -3.73 7.61
CA SER A 79 -14.50 -3.60 8.24
C SER A 79 -15.44 -4.75 7.86
N ALA A 80 -15.59 -5.01 6.56
CA ALA A 80 -16.47 -6.07 6.07
C ALA A 80 -15.88 -7.47 6.33
N THR A 81 -14.54 -7.64 6.27
CA THR A 81 -13.90 -8.90 6.69
C THR A 81 -14.28 -9.28 8.13
N ARG A 82 -14.24 -8.32 9.05
CA ARG A 82 -14.62 -8.56 10.44
C ARG A 82 -16.09 -8.93 10.56
N GLN A 83 -17.00 -8.23 9.87
CA GLN A 83 -18.42 -8.50 9.89
C GLN A 83 -18.72 -9.92 9.36
N ILE A 84 -18.12 -10.31 8.22
CA ILE A 84 -18.28 -11.66 7.67
C ILE A 84 -17.75 -12.74 8.62
N ALA A 85 -16.60 -12.49 9.26
CA ALA A 85 -16.02 -13.45 10.20
C ALA A 85 -16.87 -13.68 11.46
N THR A 86 -17.74 -12.73 11.80
CA THR A 86 -18.63 -12.78 12.98
C THR A 86 -20.10 -12.98 12.62
N ALA A 87 -20.44 -13.10 11.33
CA ALA A 87 -21.82 -13.31 10.88
C ALA A 87 -22.42 -14.60 11.44
N SER A 88 -23.66 -14.52 11.85
CA SER A 88 -24.39 -15.61 12.54
C SER A 88 -24.92 -16.65 11.56
N ASP A 89 -25.32 -16.23 10.36
CA ASP A 89 -25.89 -17.06 9.32
C ASP A 89 -25.52 -16.60 7.89
N ASP A 90 -25.88 -17.41 6.90
CA ASP A 90 -25.60 -17.13 5.48
C ASP A 90 -26.41 -15.91 4.97
N ALA A 91 -27.59 -15.61 5.55
CA ALA A 91 -28.41 -14.46 5.16
C ALA A 91 -27.74 -13.13 5.58
N GLU A 92 -27.08 -13.09 6.73
CA GLU A 92 -26.28 -11.94 7.18
C GLU A 92 -25.07 -11.73 6.25
N VAL A 93 -24.39 -12.80 5.85
CA VAL A 93 -23.29 -12.72 4.87
C VAL A 93 -23.77 -12.15 3.53
N GLU A 94 -24.92 -12.62 3.00
CA GLU A 94 -25.51 -12.07 1.77
C GLU A 94 -25.83 -10.57 1.91
N ALA A 95 -26.39 -10.16 3.05
CA ALA A 95 -26.70 -8.76 3.31
C ALA A 95 -25.43 -7.88 3.33
N ILE A 96 -24.35 -8.35 3.97
CA ILE A 96 -23.05 -7.67 3.99
C ILE A 96 -22.48 -7.54 2.57
N ILE A 97 -22.49 -8.63 1.77
CA ILE A 97 -21.99 -8.61 0.39
C ILE A 97 -22.78 -7.61 -0.46
N ALA A 98 -24.13 -7.60 -0.35
CA ALA A 98 -24.97 -6.66 -1.08
C ALA A 98 -24.70 -5.22 -0.67
N SER A 99 -24.57 -4.93 0.63
CA SER A 99 -24.32 -3.59 1.18
C SER A 99 -22.96 -3.05 0.74
N VAL A 100 -21.89 -3.88 0.81
CA VAL A 100 -20.55 -3.53 0.35
C VAL A 100 -20.53 -3.30 -1.15
N SER A 101 -21.21 -4.14 -1.93
CA SER A 101 -21.30 -3.98 -3.39
C SER A 101 -21.99 -2.67 -3.75
N GLY A 102 -23.09 -2.32 -3.08
CA GLY A 102 -23.78 -1.03 -3.25
C GLY A 102 -22.90 0.16 -2.88
N ALA A 103 -22.18 0.09 -1.75
CA ALA A 103 -21.25 1.11 -1.33
C ALA A 103 -20.11 1.31 -2.36
N LYS A 104 -19.54 0.21 -2.87
CA LYS A 104 -18.49 0.28 -3.92
C LYS A 104 -19.00 0.87 -5.24
N ILE A 105 -20.25 0.62 -5.64
CA ILE A 105 -20.85 1.25 -6.82
C ILE A 105 -20.95 2.79 -6.63
N LEU A 106 -21.46 3.24 -5.47
CA LEU A 106 -21.53 4.67 -5.15
C LEU A 106 -20.14 5.32 -5.15
N LEU A 107 -19.18 4.69 -4.49
CA LEU A 107 -17.81 5.19 -4.43
C LEU A 107 -17.10 5.17 -5.78
N SER A 108 -17.39 4.19 -6.63
CA SER A 108 -16.91 4.17 -8.02
C SER A 108 -17.44 5.35 -8.82
N SER A 109 -18.71 5.69 -8.66
CA SER A 109 -19.29 6.86 -9.31
C SER A 109 -18.64 8.17 -8.81
N CYS A 110 -18.34 8.27 -7.51
CA CYS A 110 -17.58 9.39 -6.96
C CYS A 110 -16.14 9.45 -7.54
N ALA A 111 -15.45 8.31 -7.64
CA ALA A 111 -14.10 8.25 -8.20
C ALA A 111 -14.08 8.64 -9.69
N LEU A 112 -15.09 8.22 -10.47
CA LEU A 112 -15.24 8.62 -11.87
C LEU A 112 -15.54 10.11 -12.01
N LEU A 113 -16.37 10.69 -11.14
CA LEU A 113 -16.64 12.13 -11.12
C LEU A 113 -15.37 12.92 -10.81
N LEU A 114 -14.59 12.49 -9.80
CA LEU A 114 -13.31 13.11 -9.48
C LEU A 114 -12.32 13.00 -10.65
N ALA A 115 -12.31 11.87 -11.37
CA ALA A 115 -11.49 11.72 -12.57
C ALA A 115 -11.94 12.66 -13.71
N ALA A 116 -13.25 12.86 -13.89
CA ALA A 116 -13.77 13.80 -14.87
C ALA A 116 -13.38 15.26 -14.52
N ILE A 117 -13.48 15.64 -13.25
CA ILE A 117 -13.01 16.95 -12.77
C ILE A 117 -11.50 17.10 -13.01
N ALA A 118 -10.70 16.11 -12.66
CA ALA A 118 -9.25 16.12 -12.84
C ALA A 118 -8.87 16.17 -14.33
N CYS A 119 -9.62 15.51 -15.21
CA CYS A 119 -9.42 15.54 -16.66
C CYS A 119 -9.56 16.96 -17.23
N VAL A 120 -10.46 17.76 -16.67
CA VAL A 120 -10.68 19.17 -17.11
C VAL A 120 -9.72 20.13 -16.38
N ALA A 121 -9.50 19.93 -15.08
CA ALA A 121 -8.76 20.87 -14.23
C ALA A 121 -7.24 20.76 -14.38
N VAL A 122 -6.72 19.56 -14.66
CA VAL A 122 -5.27 19.32 -14.76
C VAL A 122 -4.85 19.34 -16.24
N PRO A 123 -4.02 20.30 -16.68
CA PRO A 123 -3.63 20.42 -18.09
C PRO A 123 -3.06 19.13 -18.67
N LEU A 124 -2.19 18.46 -17.91
CA LEU A 124 -1.55 17.20 -18.32
C LEU A 124 -2.56 16.07 -18.59
N PHE A 125 -3.62 15.98 -17.82
CA PHE A 125 -4.69 14.99 -18.02
C PHE A 125 -5.63 15.37 -19.17
N ARG A 126 -5.79 16.67 -19.42
CA ARG A 126 -6.53 17.15 -20.57
C ARG A 126 -5.84 16.79 -21.89
N GLU A 127 -4.50 16.85 -21.91
CA GLU A 127 -3.68 16.46 -23.08
C GLU A 127 -3.63 14.93 -23.26
N HIS A 128 -3.73 14.17 -22.17
CA HIS A 128 -3.63 12.70 -22.18
C HIS A 128 -4.85 12.01 -21.53
N PRO A 129 -6.09 12.26 -22.00
CA PRO A 129 -7.30 11.76 -21.34
C PRO A 129 -7.36 10.21 -21.34
N VAL A 130 -6.93 9.56 -22.41
CA VAL A 130 -6.93 8.09 -22.50
C VAL A 130 -6.08 7.48 -21.40
N LEU A 131 -4.93 8.08 -21.08
CA LEU A 131 -4.05 7.59 -20.04
C LEU A 131 -4.69 7.71 -18.65
N LEU A 132 -5.35 8.85 -18.35
CA LEU A 132 -6.08 9.06 -17.10
C LEU A 132 -7.21 8.04 -16.94
N TRP A 133 -8.09 7.95 -17.94
CA TRP A 133 -9.27 7.09 -17.85
C TRP A 133 -8.89 5.61 -17.74
N THR A 134 -7.89 5.13 -18.50
CA THR A 134 -7.42 3.75 -18.39
C THR A 134 -6.81 3.46 -17.03
N ALA A 135 -6.05 4.41 -16.44
CA ALA A 135 -5.48 4.27 -15.10
C ALA A 135 -6.58 4.21 -14.02
N VAL A 136 -7.53 5.14 -14.05
CA VAL A 136 -8.61 5.20 -13.04
C VAL A 136 -9.51 3.98 -13.14
N LEU A 137 -9.95 3.59 -14.36
CA LEU A 137 -10.80 2.43 -14.55
C LEU A 137 -10.12 1.15 -14.11
N SER A 138 -8.83 0.98 -14.41
CA SER A 138 -8.08 -0.22 -13.98
C SER A 138 -8.03 -0.35 -12.46
N GLU A 139 -7.83 0.76 -11.74
CA GLU A 139 -7.75 0.76 -10.28
C GLU A 139 -9.13 0.64 -9.61
N ILE A 140 -10.20 1.18 -10.22
CA ILE A 140 -11.58 0.96 -9.77
C ILE A 140 -11.93 -0.53 -9.89
N VAL A 141 -11.71 -1.15 -11.05
CA VAL A 141 -12.02 -2.57 -11.28
C VAL A 141 -11.26 -3.45 -10.30
N LYS A 142 -9.99 -3.15 -10.04
CA LYS A 142 -9.18 -3.85 -9.05
C LYS A 142 -9.77 -3.74 -7.63
N ALA A 143 -10.28 -2.56 -7.25
CA ALA A 143 -10.92 -2.35 -5.95
C ALA A 143 -12.26 -3.10 -5.81
N LEU A 144 -12.92 -3.46 -6.91
CA LEU A 144 -14.19 -4.20 -6.88
C LEU A 144 -14.02 -5.68 -6.51
N LEU A 145 -12.81 -6.26 -6.58
CA LEU A 145 -12.57 -7.65 -6.16
C LEU A 145 -13.11 -7.88 -4.74
N PRO A 146 -13.88 -8.96 -4.48
CA PRO A 146 -14.45 -9.25 -3.16
C PRO A 146 -13.42 -9.90 -2.21
N ALA A 147 -12.23 -9.28 -2.08
CA ALA A 147 -11.16 -9.77 -1.22
C ALA A 147 -11.60 -9.84 0.26
N TYR A 148 -12.42 -8.87 0.71
CA TYR A 148 -12.99 -8.83 2.06
C TYR A 148 -13.77 -10.10 2.40
N TYR A 149 -14.48 -10.69 1.44
CA TYR A 149 -15.21 -11.93 1.61
C TYR A 149 -14.26 -13.11 1.83
N PHE A 150 -13.26 -13.27 0.95
CA PHE A 150 -12.30 -14.37 1.08
C PHE A 150 -11.49 -14.30 2.37
N TYR A 151 -11.16 -13.10 2.82
CA TYR A 151 -10.49 -12.89 4.11
C TYR A 151 -11.43 -13.22 5.28
N GLY A 152 -12.71 -12.81 5.20
CA GLY A 152 -13.72 -13.07 6.22
C GLY A 152 -13.97 -14.55 6.45
N ILE A 153 -14.05 -15.34 5.37
CA ILE A 153 -14.19 -16.81 5.45
C ILE A 153 -12.84 -17.54 5.64
N GLN A 154 -11.75 -16.80 5.92
CA GLN A 154 -10.40 -17.31 6.13
C GLN A 154 -9.83 -18.10 4.91
N ARG A 155 -10.26 -17.81 3.70
CA ARG A 155 -9.71 -18.36 2.46
C ARG A 155 -8.80 -17.34 1.77
N VAL A 156 -7.80 -16.86 2.50
CA VAL A 156 -6.85 -15.84 2.05
C VAL A 156 -6.14 -16.26 0.76
N ALA A 157 -5.81 -17.55 0.63
CA ALA A 157 -5.13 -18.11 -0.54
C ALA A 157 -5.86 -17.84 -1.85
N ILE A 158 -7.20 -17.83 -1.88
CA ILE A 158 -7.99 -17.56 -3.11
C ILE A 158 -7.74 -16.13 -3.58
N ALA A 159 -7.95 -15.14 -2.69
CA ALA A 159 -7.72 -13.74 -3.03
C ALA A 159 -6.27 -13.49 -3.45
N SER A 160 -5.32 -14.12 -2.74
CA SER A 160 -3.88 -14.03 -3.02
C SER A 160 -3.52 -14.57 -4.38
N THR A 161 -4.01 -15.76 -4.71
CA THR A 161 -3.73 -16.41 -6.02
C THR A 161 -4.32 -15.60 -7.16
N LEU A 162 -5.55 -15.07 -7.01
CA LEU A 162 -6.16 -14.20 -8.01
C LEU A 162 -5.33 -12.93 -8.24
N ASP A 163 -4.85 -12.27 -7.18
CA ASP A 163 -4.03 -11.05 -7.30
C ASP A 163 -2.67 -11.35 -7.94
N ILE A 164 -1.98 -12.42 -7.53
CA ILE A 164 -0.68 -12.80 -8.10
C ILE A 164 -0.83 -13.19 -9.58
N SER A 165 -1.80 -14.01 -9.91
CA SER A 165 -2.02 -14.45 -11.31
C SER A 165 -2.33 -13.26 -12.21
N ALA A 166 -3.18 -12.31 -11.77
CA ALA A 166 -3.45 -11.08 -12.52
C ALA A 166 -2.16 -10.28 -12.80
N ARG A 167 -1.31 -10.11 -11.79
CA ARG A 167 -0.04 -9.37 -11.93
C ARG A 167 0.94 -10.07 -12.86
N LEU A 168 1.05 -11.40 -12.78
CA LEU A 168 1.93 -12.15 -13.65
C LEU A 168 1.46 -12.08 -15.11
N VAL A 169 0.16 -12.26 -15.36
CA VAL A 169 -0.41 -12.14 -16.71
C VAL A 169 -0.25 -10.72 -17.25
N ALA A 170 -0.51 -9.69 -16.42
CA ALA A 170 -0.29 -8.31 -16.80
C ALA A 170 1.18 -8.03 -17.13
N ALA A 171 2.12 -8.57 -16.33
CA ALA A 171 3.55 -8.40 -16.58
C ALA A 171 3.99 -9.06 -17.89
N VAL A 172 3.52 -10.28 -18.18
CA VAL A 172 3.80 -10.93 -19.46
C VAL A 172 3.21 -10.12 -20.62
N GLY A 173 1.94 -9.69 -20.51
CA GLY A 173 1.29 -8.83 -21.49
C GLY A 173 2.04 -7.51 -21.73
N LEU A 174 2.61 -6.94 -20.68
CA LEU A 174 3.41 -5.72 -20.75
C LEU A 174 4.64 -5.92 -21.67
N PHE A 175 5.40 -7.00 -21.50
CA PHE A 175 6.56 -7.31 -22.37
C PHE A 175 6.16 -7.58 -23.82
N LEU A 176 4.96 -8.12 -24.06
CA LEU A 176 4.48 -8.44 -25.39
C LEU A 176 3.91 -7.22 -26.14
N LEU A 177 3.16 -6.34 -25.44
CA LEU A 177 2.31 -5.32 -26.07
C LEU A 177 2.81 -3.88 -25.92
N VAL A 178 3.69 -3.59 -24.94
CA VAL A 178 4.26 -2.26 -24.75
C VAL A 178 5.61 -2.20 -25.42
N LYS A 179 5.71 -1.52 -26.56
CA LYS A 179 6.93 -1.45 -27.40
C LYS A 179 7.47 -0.02 -27.57
N GLY A 180 6.71 0.99 -27.17
CA GLY A 180 7.13 2.39 -27.34
C GLY A 180 6.40 3.34 -26.39
N PRO A 181 6.78 4.63 -26.40
CA PRO A 181 6.19 5.66 -25.53
C PRO A 181 4.68 5.82 -25.70
N ASN A 182 4.16 5.64 -26.92
CA ASN A 182 2.73 5.76 -27.24
C ASN A 182 1.88 4.62 -26.66
N ASP A 183 2.53 3.54 -26.24
CA ASP A 183 1.86 2.39 -25.64
C ASP A 183 1.61 2.54 -24.14
N ALA A 184 1.93 3.69 -23.55
CA ALA A 184 1.73 3.94 -22.12
C ALA A 184 0.31 3.58 -21.60
N PRO A 185 -0.81 3.89 -22.30
CA PRO A 185 -2.14 3.48 -21.87
C PRO A 185 -2.36 1.97 -21.83
N LYS A 186 -1.65 1.20 -22.65
CA LYS A 186 -1.76 -0.29 -22.68
C LYS A 186 -1.35 -0.91 -21.33
N ILE A 187 -0.47 -0.25 -20.55
CA ILE A 187 -0.09 -0.71 -19.21
C ILE A 187 -1.33 -0.80 -18.32
N PHE A 188 -2.16 0.23 -18.32
CA PHE A 188 -3.37 0.28 -17.52
C PHE A 188 -4.49 -0.59 -18.09
N LEU A 189 -4.59 -0.68 -19.42
CA LEU A 189 -5.55 -1.60 -20.07
C LEU A 189 -5.26 -3.06 -19.70
N LEU A 190 -3.99 -3.46 -19.69
CA LEU A 190 -3.58 -4.81 -19.27
C LEU A 190 -3.92 -5.06 -17.79
N ASN A 191 -3.56 -4.13 -16.91
CA ASN A 191 -3.90 -4.22 -15.50
C ASN A 191 -5.42 -4.24 -15.28
N GLY A 192 -6.17 -3.43 -16.02
CA GLY A 192 -7.63 -3.39 -15.95
C GLY A 192 -8.29 -4.68 -16.47
N ALA A 193 -7.78 -5.22 -17.58
CA ALA A 193 -8.29 -6.47 -18.14
C ALA A 193 -8.05 -7.65 -17.18
N THR A 194 -6.85 -7.77 -16.62
CA THR A 194 -6.56 -8.84 -15.64
C THR A 194 -7.35 -8.65 -14.35
N ALA A 195 -7.53 -7.41 -13.89
CA ALA A 195 -8.39 -7.09 -12.75
C ALA A 195 -9.86 -7.44 -13.03
N ALA A 196 -10.38 -7.19 -14.25
CA ALA A 196 -11.73 -7.55 -14.64
C ALA A 196 -11.94 -9.08 -14.65
N ILE A 197 -10.97 -9.83 -15.13
CA ILE A 197 -11.00 -11.29 -15.09
C ILE A 197 -11.03 -11.79 -13.64
N THR A 198 -10.15 -11.29 -12.78
CA THR A 198 -10.12 -11.72 -11.37
C THR A 198 -11.35 -11.26 -10.60
N PHE A 199 -11.90 -10.07 -10.91
CA PHE A 199 -13.19 -9.61 -10.40
C PHE A 199 -14.31 -10.59 -10.79
N ALA A 200 -14.41 -10.96 -12.07
CA ALA A 200 -15.42 -11.89 -12.57
C ALA A 200 -15.29 -13.26 -11.89
N ILE A 201 -14.09 -13.83 -11.84
CA ILE A 201 -13.83 -15.12 -11.15
C ILE A 201 -14.20 -15.02 -9.67
N GLY A 202 -13.79 -13.95 -8.99
CA GLY A 202 -14.09 -13.74 -7.56
C GLY A 202 -15.61 -13.70 -7.31
N HIS A 203 -16.37 -12.97 -8.15
CA HIS A 203 -17.83 -12.88 -8.04
C HIS A 203 -18.54 -14.19 -8.42
N VAL A 204 -18.06 -14.94 -9.42
CA VAL A 204 -18.57 -16.27 -9.73
C VAL A 204 -18.40 -17.20 -8.52
N ILE A 205 -17.23 -17.22 -7.86
CA ILE A 205 -17.01 -18.04 -6.66
C ILE A 205 -17.98 -17.63 -5.54
N VAL A 206 -18.25 -16.34 -5.35
CA VAL A 206 -19.21 -15.85 -4.36
C VAL A 206 -20.64 -16.28 -4.75
N SER A 207 -21.04 -16.13 -6.01
CA SER A 207 -22.38 -16.43 -6.50
C SER A 207 -22.72 -17.93 -6.51
N THR A 208 -21.73 -18.82 -6.50
CA THR A 208 -21.99 -20.28 -6.34
C THR A 208 -22.50 -20.62 -4.94
N ARG A 209 -22.30 -19.73 -3.97
CA ARG A 209 -22.67 -19.98 -2.57
C ARG A 209 -23.78 -19.06 -2.05
N TYR A 210 -23.82 -17.83 -2.53
CA TYR A 210 -24.73 -16.78 -2.05
C TYR A 210 -25.49 -16.18 -3.23
N ALA A 211 -26.77 -15.90 -3.03
CA ALA A 211 -27.54 -15.16 -4.03
C ALA A 211 -27.04 -13.69 -4.06
N LEU A 212 -26.61 -13.24 -5.24
CA LEU A 212 -26.25 -11.85 -5.45
C LEU A 212 -27.53 -11.00 -5.42
N ARG A 213 -27.81 -10.37 -4.29
CA ARG A 213 -28.98 -9.49 -4.13
C ARG A 213 -28.65 -8.09 -4.60
N TRP A 214 -29.63 -7.37 -5.16
CA TRP A 214 -29.52 -5.95 -5.41
C TRP A 214 -29.26 -5.21 -4.10
N PRO A 215 -28.29 -4.28 -4.06
CA PRO A 215 -27.99 -3.54 -2.84
C PRO A 215 -29.15 -2.63 -2.48
N ARG A 216 -29.52 -2.62 -1.21
CA ARG A 216 -30.37 -1.58 -0.65
C ARG A 216 -29.51 -0.36 -0.36
N TRP A 217 -29.76 0.76 -1.01
CA TRP A 217 -28.94 1.96 -0.89
C TRP A 217 -28.81 2.45 0.56
N ARG A 218 -29.86 2.25 1.35
CA ARG A 218 -29.85 2.57 2.79
C ARG A 218 -28.77 1.80 3.53
N ASP A 219 -28.64 0.52 3.27
CA ASP A 219 -27.66 -0.36 3.93
C ASP A 219 -26.24 -0.05 3.47
N ALA A 220 -26.08 0.33 2.17
CA ALA A 220 -24.82 0.85 1.64
C ALA A 220 -24.37 2.13 2.37
N PHE A 221 -25.26 3.08 2.64
CA PHE A 221 -24.94 4.30 3.40
C PHE A 221 -24.59 4.00 4.87
N VAL A 222 -25.28 3.04 5.52
CA VAL A 222 -24.91 2.59 6.86
C VAL A 222 -23.49 2.03 6.86
N MET A 223 -23.18 1.17 5.89
CA MET A 223 -21.84 0.58 5.73
C MET A 223 -20.74 1.65 5.54
N LEU A 224 -21.01 2.69 4.76
CA LEU A 224 -20.10 3.83 4.58
C LEU A 224 -19.89 4.59 5.89
N ARG A 225 -20.96 4.83 6.64
CA ARG A 225 -20.89 5.52 7.93
C ARG A 225 -20.07 4.74 8.96
N GLU A 226 -20.25 3.43 9.02
CA GLU A 226 -19.49 2.57 9.94
C GLU A 226 -18.02 2.43 9.51
N GLY A 227 -17.74 2.39 8.21
CA GLY A 227 -16.40 2.29 7.64
C GLY A 227 -15.59 3.59 7.68
N TRP A 228 -16.20 4.75 7.96
CA TRP A 228 -15.58 6.08 7.84
C TRP A 228 -14.26 6.22 8.62
N ALA A 229 -14.24 5.77 9.87
CA ALA A 229 -13.04 5.86 10.70
C ALA A 229 -11.87 5.06 10.12
N MET A 230 -12.16 3.86 9.60
CA MET A 230 -11.15 3.01 8.95
C MET A 230 -10.68 3.60 7.62
N PHE A 231 -11.60 4.19 6.85
CA PHE A 231 -11.27 4.92 5.63
C PHE A 231 -10.30 6.07 5.91
N LEU A 232 -10.60 6.93 6.87
CA LEU A 232 -9.73 8.05 7.24
C LEU A 232 -8.34 7.57 7.68
N PHE A 233 -8.28 6.52 8.47
CA PHE A 233 -7.01 5.94 8.91
C PHE A 233 -6.15 5.46 7.73
N ARG A 234 -6.74 4.69 6.83
CA ARG A 234 -6.03 4.19 5.65
C ARG A 234 -5.67 5.30 4.66
N SER A 235 -6.58 6.24 4.47
CA SER A 235 -6.37 7.35 3.54
C SER A 235 -5.17 8.21 3.92
N ALA A 236 -5.02 8.53 5.20
CA ALA A 236 -3.88 9.30 5.67
C ALA A 236 -2.54 8.62 5.36
N HIS A 237 -2.46 7.30 5.57
CA HIS A 237 -1.24 6.54 5.28
C HIS A 237 -0.98 6.41 3.76
N ASN A 238 -2.01 6.09 2.97
CA ASN A 238 -1.85 5.83 1.54
C ASN A 238 -1.61 7.11 0.73
N VAL A 239 -2.29 8.22 1.06
CA VAL A 239 -2.07 9.51 0.40
C VAL A 239 -0.63 9.98 0.58
N TYR A 240 -0.08 9.80 1.79
CA TYR A 240 1.31 10.11 2.11
C TYR A 240 2.32 9.31 1.27
N THR A 241 2.02 8.05 0.98
CA THR A 241 2.98 7.15 0.31
C THR A 241 2.82 7.09 -1.21
N LEU A 242 1.62 7.34 -1.73
CA LEU A 242 1.28 7.09 -3.14
C LEU A 242 1.12 8.37 -3.98
N GLY A 243 0.93 9.53 -3.36
CA GLY A 243 0.56 10.77 -4.04
C GLY A 243 1.69 11.58 -4.64
N ASN A 244 2.94 11.27 -4.31
CA ASN A 244 4.08 12.11 -4.63
C ASN A 244 4.24 12.43 -6.12
N ALA A 245 4.10 11.42 -6.98
CA ALA A 245 4.21 11.60 -8.44
C ALA A 245 3.07 12.48 -9.01
N PHE A 246 1.86 12.36 -8.46
CA PHE A 246 0.73 13.21 -8.85
C PHE A 246 0.96 14.66 -8.45
N VAL A 247 1.32 14.90 -7.17
CA VAL A 247 1.58 16.27 -6.67
C VAL A 247 2.73 16.92 -7.45
N LEU A 248 3.82 16.19 -7.70
CA LEU A 248 4.92 16.71 -8.51
C LEU A 248 4.46 17.08 -9.93
N GLY A 249 3.59 16.26 -10.54
CA GLY A 249 3.08 16.49 -11.89
C GLY A 249 2.14 17.70 -12.03
N LEU A 250 1.67 18.27 -10.92
CA LEU A 250 0.94 19.55 -10.94
C LEU A 250 1.87 20.76 -11.15
N PHE A 251 3.17 20.62 -10.82
CA PHE A 251 4.14 21.73 -10.82
C PHE A 251 5.31 21.53 -11.78
N ALA A 252 5.54 20.31 -12.26
CA ALA A 252 6.71 19.97 -13.03
C ALA A 252 6.34 19.23 -14.34
N PRO A 253 7.16 19.36 -15.41
CA PRO A 253 6.90 18.67 -16.67
C PRO A 253 6.98 17.14 -16.51
N PRO A 254 6.33 16.36 -17.40
CA PRO A 254 6.29 14.89 -17.32
C PRO A 254 7.67 14.24 -17.20
N ARG A 255 8.68 14.80 -17.87
CA ARG A 255 10.06 14.31 -17.81
C ARG A 255 10.64 14.36 -16.40
N ALA A 256 10.37 15.43 -15.66
CA ALA A 256 10.81 15.60 -14.27
C ALA A 256 10.08 14.60 -13.33
N VAL A 257 8.78 14.40 -13.54
CA VAL A 257 8.01 13.35 -12.84
C VAL A 257 8.59 11.97 -13.12
N GLY A 258 9.04 11.72 -14.36
CA GLY A 258 9.69 10.45 -14.74
C GLY A 258 10.99 10.20 -13.99
N TYR A 259 11.83 11.21 -13.82
CA TYR A 259 13.07 11.11 -13.04
C TYR A 259 12.77 10.76 -11.58
N PHE A 260 11.80 11.44 -10.98
CA PHE A 260 11.37 11.15 -9.61
C PHE A 260 10.78 9.74 -9.49
N THR A 261 9.81 9.39 -10.34
CA THR A 261 9.11 8.10 -10.30
C THR A 261 10.07 6.92 -10.49
N GLY A 262 11.05 7.04 -11.40
CA GLY A 262 12.07 6.02 -11.61
C GLY A 262 12.89 5.76 -10.34
N ALA A 263 13.43 6.83 -9.74
CA ALA A 263 14.21 6.75 -8.51
C ALA A 263 13.36 6.27 -7.31
N GLU A 264 12.11 6.75 -7.18
CA GLU A 264 11.18 6.35 -6.12
C GLU A 264 10.87 4.85 -6.19
N LYS A 265 10.64 4.29 -7.38
CA LYS A 265 10.40 2.85 -7.58
C LYS A 265 11.61 2.02 -7.17
N ILE A 266 12.83 2.44 -7.52
CA ILE A 266 14.07 1.77 -7.07
C ILE A 266 14.18 1.81 -5.55
N SER A 267 14.07 3.01 -4.96
CA SER A 267 14.16 3.19 -3.51
C SER A 267 13.11 2.36 -2.76
N THR A 268 11.86 2.35 -3.24
CA THR A 268 10.76 1.60 -2.62
C THR A 268 10.97 0.09 -2.73
N ALA A 269 11.41 -0.41 -3.88
CA ALA A 269 11.72 -1.83 -4.05
C ALA A 269 12.87 -2.28 -3.13
N ALA A 270 13.94 -1.48 -3.05
CA ALA A 270 15.07 -1.78 -2.19
C ALA A 270 14.68 -1.81 -0.69
N ILE A 271 13.94 -0.79 -0.22
CA ILE A 271 13.45 -0.72 1.16
C ILE A 271 12.46 -1.86 1.46
N GLY A 272 11.66 -2.24 0.48
CA GLY A 272 10.73 -3.37 0.57
C GLY A 272 11.39 -4.70 0.91
N LEU A 273 12.68 -4.88 0.62
CA LEU A 273 13.43 -6.08 1.02
C LEU A 273 13.54 -6.23 2.55
N LEU A 274 13.35 -5.15 3.31
CA LEU A 274 13.34 -5.18 4.78
C LEU A 274 11.96 -5.55 5.36
N SER A 275 10.89 -5.55 4.56
CA SER A 275 9.52 -5.77 5.03
C SER A 275 9.26 -7.15 5.68
N PRO A 276 9.86 -8.28 5.23
CA PRO A 276 9.66 -9.58 5.87
C PRO A 276 10.09 -9.61 7.33
N LEU A 277 11.16 -8.86 7.68
CA LEU A 277 11.63 -8.76 9.05
C LEU A 277 10.55 -8.14 9.96
N THR A 278 9.88 -7.10 9.49
CA THR A 278 8.78 -6.47 10.25
C THR A 278 7.61 -7.44 10.46
N THR A 279 7.25 -8.18 9.42
CA THR A 279 6.13 -9.14 9.45
C THR A 279 6.36 -10.28 10.45
N VAL A 280 7.61 -10.79 10.53
CA VAL A 280 7.97 -11.87 11.46
C VAL A 280 8.11 -11.38 12.90
N LEU A 281 8.62 -10.17 13.09
CA LEU A 281 8.95 -9.67 14.44
C LEU A 281 7.73 -9.06 15.16
N TYR A 282 6.76 -8.51 14.43
CA TYR A 282 5.57 -7.88 15.02
C TYR A 282 4.75 -8.80 15.94
N PRO A 283 4.33 -10.03 15.53
CA PRO A 283 3.57 -10.91 16.42
C PRO A 283 4.34 -11.32 17.68
N ARG A 284 5.66 -11.51 17.55
CA ARG A 284 6.54 -11.82 18.68
C ARG A 284 6.63 -10.66 19.68
N ALA A 285 6.77 -9.43 19.18
CA ALA A 285 6.75 -8.23 20.02
C ALA A 285 5.42 -8.12 20.78
N ALA A 286 4.29 -8.31 20.09
CA ALA A 286 2.95 -8.25 20.67
C ALA A 286 2.72 -9.30 21.76
N SER A 287 3.21 -10.53 21.58
CA SER A 287 3.11 -11.58 22.60
C SER A 287 3.99 -11.29 23.82
N LEU A 288 5.20 -10.76 23.60
CA LEU A 288 6.14 -10.44 24.69
C LEU A 288 5.67 -9.28 25.55
N VAL A 289 5.01 -8.25 24.99
CA VAL A 289 4.48 -7.13 25.79
C VAL A 289 3.47 -7.60 26.82
N LYS A 290 2.64 -8.61 26.48
CA LYS A 290 1.66 -9.19 27.42
C LYS A 290 2.30 -10.01 28.55
N SER A 291 3.45 -10.65 28.28
CA SER A 291 4.13 -11.54 29.25
C SER A 291 5.22 -10.83 30.05
N SER A 292 6.00 -9.97 29.43
CA SER A 292 7.11 -9.24 30.07
C SER A 292 7.51 -8.03 29.23
N PHE A 293 7.20 -6.85 29.72
CA PHE A 293 7.55 -5.59 29.06
C PHE A 293 9.08 -5.46 28.84
N THR A 294 9.87 -5.97 29.76
CA THR A 294 11.32 -5.95 29.69
C THR A 294 11.89 -6.82 28.57
N LYS A 295 11.32 -8.04 28.40
CA LYS A 295 11.70 -8.92 27.28
C LYS A 295 11.30 -8.30 25.94
N ALA A 296 10.12 -7.70 25.87
CA ALA A 296 9.65 -6.98 24.69
C ALA A 296 10.58 -5.81 24.33
N ALA A 297 10.97 -4.99 25.31
CA ALA A 297 11.89 -3.87 25.11
C ALA A 297 13.29 -4.34 24.65
N ARG A 298 13.80 -5.46 25.20
CA ARG A 298 15.06 -6.06 24.75
C ARG A 298 14.97 -6.51 23.29
N MET A 299 13.90 -7.16 22.92
CA MET A 299 13.65 -7.59 21.54
C MET A 299 13.54 -6.38 20.59
N THR A 300 12.81 -5.33 20.98
CA THR A 300 12.67 -4.10 20.17
C THR A 300 14.03 -3.41 19.98
N ARG A 301 14.88 -3.35 21.00
CA ARG A 301 16.26 -2.84 20.90
C ARG A 301 17.09 -3.67 19.91
N PHE A 302 17.04 -5.00 20.03
CA PHE A 302 17.75 -5.89 19.10
C PHE A 302 17.26 -5.67 17.65
N THR A 303 15.95 -5.60 17.46
CA THR A 303 15.36 -5.29 16.15
C THR A 303 15.82 -3.95 15.62
N LEU A 304 15.89 -2.92 16.48
CA LEU A 304 16.37 -1.59 16.08
C LEU A 304 17.83 -1.63 15.63
N TYR A 305 18.70 -2.33 16.34
CA TYR A 305 20.10 -2.46 15.93
C TYR A 305 20.23 -3.20 14.60
N VAL A 306 19.55 -4.34 14.44
CA VAL A 306 19.65 -5.15 13.22
C VAL A 306 19.01 -4.43 12.03
N MET A 307 17.75 -4.05 12.13
CA MET A 307 17.06 -3.36 11.03
C MET A 307 17.62 -1.96 10.78
N GLY A 308 18.05 -1.27 11.84
CA GLY A 308 18.70 0.02 11.73
C GLY A 308 20.02 -0.09 10.95
N ALA A 309 20.89 -1.03 11.33
CA ALA A 309 22.15 -1.27 10.62
C ALA A 309 21.91 -1.69 9.15
N LEU A 310 21.01 -2.64 8.90
CA LEU A 310 20.67 -3.08 7.54
C LEU A 310 20.12 -1.93 6.68
N SER A 311 19.27 -1.09 7.26
CA SER A 311 18.69 0.06 6.53
C SER A 311 19.71 1.17 6.24
N VAL A 312 20.67 1.41 7.16
CA VAL A 312 21.79 2.32 6.93
C VAL A 312 22.70 1.77 5.83
N ILE A 313 23.08 0.49 5.91
CA ILE A 313 23.88 -0.16 4.86
C ILE A 313 23.19 -0.06 3.50
N LEU A 314 21.88 -0.35 3.45
CA LEU A 314 21.09 -0.21 2.23
C LEU A 314 21.07 1.23 1.74
N GLY A 315 20.88 2.20 2.62
CA GLY A 315 20.94 3.64 2.29
C GLY A 315 22.28 4.03 1.68
N VAL A 316 23.40 3.59 2.28
CA VAL A 316 24.76 3.83 1.77
C VAL A 316 24.96 3.17 0.41
N ILE A 317 24.51 1.93 0.21
CA ILE A 317 24.56 1.23 -1.07
C ILE A 317 23.80 2.03 -2.16
N LEU A 318 22.59 2.50 -1.86
CA LEU A 318 21.80 3.29 -2.78
C LEU A 318 22.44 4.65 -3.07
N TRP A 319 23.05 5.28 -2.07
CA TRP A 319 23.67 6.61 -2.20
C TRP A 319 24.96 6.55 -3.04
N LEU A 320 25.87 5.63 -2.70
CA LEU A 320 27.14 5.45 -3.43
C LEU A 320 26.91 4.81 -4.80
N GLY A 321 26.01 3.82 -4.86
CA GLY A 321 25.70 3.07 -6.08
C GLY A 321 24.73 3.79 -7.02
N ALA A 322 24.21 4.98 -6.68
CA ALA A 322 23.19 5.67 -7.48
C ALA A 322 23.51 5.76 -8.97
N PRO A 323 24.73 6.14 -9.42
CA PRO A 323 25.03 6.23 -10.84
C PRO A 323 24.94 4.86 -11.55
N ILE A 324 25.50 3.83 -10.92
CA ILE A 324 25.50 2.47 -11.46
C ILE A 324 24.08 1.89 -11.47
N ILE A 325 23.36 2.04 -10.37
CA ILE A 325 22.00 1.52 -10.20
C ILE A 325 21.03 2.18 -11.17
N VAL A 326 21.08 3.50 -11.30
CA VAL A 326 20.20 4.26 -12.22
C VAL A 326 20.50 3.87 -13.66
N ASN A 327 21.75 3.82 -14.05
CA ASN A 327 22.12 3.45 -15.43
C ASN A 327 21.75 1.99 -15.74
N LEU A 328 21.99 1.07 -14.80
CA LEU A 328 21.66 -0.35 -14.97
C LEU A 328 20.16 -0.60 -15.01
N ILE A 329 19.38 0.03 -14.13
CA ILE A 329 17.94 -0.22 -13.99
C ILE A 329 17.14 0.65 -14.96
N LEU A 330 17.37 1.96 -14.98
CA LEU A 330 16.55 2.90 -15.75
C LEU A 330 17.14 3.22 -17.13
N GLY A 331 18.47 3.12 -17.28
CA GLY A 331 19.19 3.46 -18.50
C GLY A 331 19.70 4.91 -18.54
N SER A 332 20.55 5.22 -19.53
CA SER A 332 21.28 6.49 -19.63
C SER A 332 20.42 7.75 -19.75
N LYS A 333 19.17 7.61 -20.20
CA LYS A 333 18.22 8.75 -20.29
C LYS A 333 17.77 9.26 -18.91
N PHE A 334 18.05 8.53 -17.83
CA PHE A 334 17.62 8.81 -16.45
C PHE A 334 18.75 9.31 -15.54
N VAL A 335 19.86 9.79 -16.08
CA VAL A 335 20.98 10.35 -15.28
C VAL A 335 20.51 11.34 -14.20
N PRO A 336 19.55 12.27 -14.44
CA PRO A 336 19.07 13.16 -13.38
C PRO A 336 18.40 12.44 -12.20
N SER A 337 17.96 11.19 -12.36
CA SER A 337 17.42 10.37 -11.26
C SER A 337 18.49 9.95 -10.23
N GLU A 338 19.77 10.11 -10.52
CA GLU A 338 20.87 9.79 -9.58
C GLU A 338 20.80 10.68 -8.35
N GLY A 339 20.63 12.02 -8.54
CA GLY A 339 20.44 12.96 -7.45
C GLY A 339 19.21 12.64 -6.60
N VAL A 340 18.10 12.32 -7.26
CA VAL A 340 16.86 11.90 -6.59
C VAL A 340 17.08 10.63 -5.76
N LEU A 341 17.75 9.61 -6.33
CA LEU A 341 18.00 8.34 -5.63
C LEU A 341 18.92 8.55 -4.42
N ARG A 342 19.93 9.42 -4.52
CA ARG A 342 20.78 9.80 -3.38
C ARG A 342 19.97 10.45 -2.27
N ILE A 343 19.08 11.39 -2.59
CA ILE A 343 18.21 12.01 -1.60
C ILE A 343 17.28 10.95 -0.98
N LEU A 344 16.60 10.15 -1.81
CA LEU A 344 15.66 9.13 -1.34
C LEU A 344 16.34 7.97 -0.57
N SER A 345 17.65 7.76 -0.72
CA SER A 345 18.38 6.76 0.06
C SER A 345 18.34 7.04 1.57
N LEU A 346 18.27 8.33 1.94
CA LEU A 346 18.17 8.79 3.34
C LEU A 346 16.87 8.34 4.02
N ARG A 347 15.81 8.00 3.25
CA ARG A 347 14.56 7.51 3.84
C ARG A 347 14.65 6.06 4.33
N ALA A 348 15.64 5.26 3.90
CA ALA A 348 15.76 3.86 4.31
C ALA A 348 15.86 3.70 5.84
N PRO A 349 16.77 4.36 6.57
CA PRO A 349 16.81 4.29 8.03
C PRO A 349 15.56 4.90 8.68
N MET A 350 14.97 5.95 8.11
CA MET A 350 13.78 6.59 8.66
C MET A 350 12.54 5.67 8.58
N ILE A 351 12.38 4.93 7.48
CA ILE A 351 11.31 3.93 7.35
C ILE A 351 11.52 2.77 8.34
N ALA A 352 12.75 2.29 8.51
CA ALA A 352 13.03 1.27 9.50
C ALA A 352 12.66 1.73 10.92
N TRP A 353 13.00 2.97 11.29
CA TRP A 353 12.63 3.55 12.59
C TRP A 353 11.12 3.74 12.74
N THR A 354 10.43 4.22 11.70
CA THR A 354 8.96 4.34 11.71
C THR A 354 8.29 2.97 11.88
N ASN A 355 8.81 1.93 11.22
CA ASN A 355 8.29 0.58 11.38
C ASN A 355 8.50 0.05 12.80
N ILE A 356 9.66 0.28 13.40
CA ILE A 356 9.98 -0.24 14.74
C ILE A 356 9.23 0.56 15.81
N PHE A 357 9.36 1.88 15.83
CA PHE A 357 8.71 2.71 16.84
C PHE A 357 7.19 2.80 16.65
N GLY A 358 6.72 2.81 15.39
CA GLY A 358 5.30 2.88 15.05
C GLY A 358 4.62 1.53 15.14
N PHE A 359 4.90 0.63 14.19
CA PHE A 359 4.17 -0.64 14.10
C PHE A 359 4.54 -1.62 15.22
N GLN A 360 5.84 -1.80 15.50
CA GLN A 360 6.27 -2.82 16.47
C GLN A 360 6.20 -2.35 17.93
N TRP A 361 6.08 -1.04 18.19
CA TRP A 361 6.09 -0.53 19.56
C TRP A 361 4.84 0.28 19.91
N LEU A 362 4.56 1.41 19.26
CA LEU A 362 3.37 2.22 19.57
C LEU A 362 2.05 1.46 19.42
N LEU A 363 1.88 0.69 18.32
CA LEU A 363 0.63 -0.06 18.10
C LEU A 363 0.50 -1.22 19.09
N VAL A 364 1.60 -1.91 19.42
CA VAL A 364 1.59 -3.00 20.40
C VAL A 364 1.28 -2.50 21.81
N LEU A 365 1.65 -1.24 22.12
CA LEU A 365 1.33 -0.58 23.39
C LEU A 365 -0.08 0.05 23.42
N GLY A 366 -0.92 -0.14 22.38
CA GLY A 366 -2.25 0.44 22.31
C GLY A 366 -2.28 1.96 22.06
N LEU A 367 -1.18 2.53 21.57
CA LEU A 367 -1.04 3.97 21.30
C LEU A 367 -1.41 4.31 19.84
N GLU A 368 -2.46 3.68 19.31
CA GLU A 368 -2.92 3.83 17.92
C GLU A 368 -3.25 5.28 17.55
N ARG A 369 -3.92 6.01 18.47
CA ARG A 369 -4.29 7.41 18.24
C ARG A 369 -3.07 8.32 18.04
N GLN A 370 -1.97 8.07 18.77
CA GLN A 370 -0.72 8.82 18.65
C GLN A 370 -0.04 8.51 17.32
N PHE A 371 0.05 7.22 16.98
CA PHE A 371 0.56 6.79 15.68
C PHE A 371 -0.19 7.46 14.52
N GLN A 372 -1.53 7.47 14.57
CA GLN A 372 -2.38 8.12 13.58
C GLN A 372 -2.12 9.64 13.49
N LYS A 373 -2.08 10.35 14.63
CA LYS A 373 -1.82 11.79 14.66
C LYS A 373 -0.48 12.13 14.02
N ILE A 374 0.58 11.40 14.35
CA ILE A 374 1.92 11.63 13.78
C ILE A 374 1.90 11.38 12.27
N THR A 375 1.26 10.30 11.81
CA THR A 375 1.14 9.99 10.37
C THR A 375 0.38 11.07 9.61
N VAL A 376 -0.72 11.59 10.17
CA VAL A 376 -1.48 12.69 9.56
C VAL A 376 -0.66 13.98 9.52
N ILE A 377 0.06 14.32 10.59
CA ILE A 377 0.94 15.48 10.60
C ILE A 377 2.04 15.33 9.54
N ALA A 378 2.66 14.14 9.43
CA ALA A 378 3.66 13.87 8.41
C ALA A 378 3.12 14.00 6.99
N LEU A 379 1.86 13.56 6.73
CA LEU A 379 1.17 13.79 5.48
C LEU A 379 1.01 15.27 5.16
N LEU A 380 0.51 16.05 6.13
CA LEU A 380 0.30 17.49 5.93
C LEU A 380 1.62 18.21 5.66
N VAL A 381 2.68 17.86 6.39
CA VAL A 381 4.02 18.41 6.17
C VAL A 381 4.59 17.97 4.81
N ASN A 382 4.41 16.71 4.41
CA ASN A 382 4.82 16.26 3.07
C ASN A 382 4.13 17.08 1.98
N THR A 383 2.80 17.22 2.06
CA THR A 383 2.03 17.98 1.09
C THR A 383 2.46 19.46 1.05
N LEU A 384 2.63 20.08 2.22
CA LEU A 384 3.09 21.46 2.32
C LEU A 384 4.47 21.64 1.69
N LEU A 385 5.43 20.78 2.07
CA LEU A 385 6.79 20.84 1.53
C LEU A 385 6.81 20.53 0.03
N ALA A 386 5.99 19.60 -0.45
CA ALA A 386 5.86 19.30 -1.87
C ALA A 386 5.37 20.52 -2.65
N VAL A 387 4.33 21.22 -2.17
CA VAL A 387 3.80 22.45 -2.80
C VAL A 387 4.82 23.59 -2.77
N LEU A 388 5.65 23.69 -1.72
CA LEU A 388 6.66 24.75 -1.60
C LEU A 388 7.95 24.45 -2.38
N LEU A 389 8.41 23.20 -2.37
CA LEU A 389 9.71 22.82 -2.94
C LEU A 389 9.63 22.35 -4.39
N ALA A 390 8.54 21.68 -4.81
CA ALA A 390 8.42 21.19 -6.17
C ALA A 390 8.43 22.31 -7.24
N PRO A 391 7.78 23.48 -7.07
CA PRO A 391 7.87 24.57 -8.04
C PRO A 391 9.29 25.15 -8.17
N ARG A 392 10.11 25.10 -7.11
CA ARG A 392 11.45 25.72 -7.06
C ARG A 392 12.54 24.74 -7.44
N PHE A 393 12.47 23.50 -6.95
CA PHE A 393 13.51 22.48 -7.07
C PHE A 393 13.05 21.24 -7.84
N SER A 394 11.83 21.28 -8.44
CA SER A 394 11.28 20.20 -9.26
C SER A 394 11.33 18.84 -8.57
N TYR A 395 11.87 17.81 -9.22
CA TYR A 395 11.93 16.43 -8.74
C TYR A 395 12.83 16.25 -7.49
N GLU A 396 13.86 17.06 -7.32
CA GLU A 396 14.71 17.04 -6.11
C GLU A 396 13.96 17.64 -4.91
N GLY A 397 13.21 18.73 -5.13
CA GLY A 397 12.35 19.32 -4.11
C GLY A 397 11.32 18.34 -3.58
N MET A 398 10.72 17.54 -4.48
CA MET A 398 9.80 16.47 -4.09
C MET A 398 10.51 15.36 -3.29
N ALA A 399 11.72 14.98 -3.68
CA ALA A 399 12.51 13.99 -2.94
C ALA A 399 12.82 14.46 -1.52
N TRP A 400 13.20 15.73 -1.34
CA TRP A 400 13.40 16.33 -0.02
C TRP A 400 12.11 16.39 0.80
N ALA A 401 10.98 16.75 0.20
CA ALA A 401 9.69 16.74 0.90
C ALA A 401 9.38 15.35 1.50
N VAL A 402 9.63 14.28 0.74
CA VAL A 402 9.45 12.90 1.18
C VAL A 402 10.40 12.54 2.33
N VAL A 403 11.69 12.87 2.21
CA VAL A 403 12.69 12.54 3.24
C VAL A 403 12.42 13.29 4.54
N VAL A 404 12.16 14.60 4.47
CA VAL A 404 11.92 15.43 5.66
C VAL A 404 10.66 14.99 6.38
N SER A 405 9.56 14.75 5.68
CA SER A 405 8.32 14.30 6.30
C SER A 405 8.46 12.91 6.92
N GLN A 406 9.20 11.99 6.29
CA GLN A 406 9.48 10.67 6.83
C GLN A 406 10.35 10.75 8.10
N SER A 407 11.36 11.63 8.08
CA SER A 407 12.22 11.87 9.24
C SER A 407 11.41 12.44 10.40
N MET A 408 10.52 13.39 10.12
CA MET A 408 9.64 13.97 11.13
C MET A 408 8.68 12.91 11.73
N ALA A 409 8.15 12.00 10.92
CA ALA A 409 7.33 10.89 11.42
C ALA A 409 8.13 9.99 12.38
N ALA A 410 9.35 9.58 11.99
CA ALA A 410 10.21 8.75 12.82
C ALA A 410 10.58 9.43 14.15
N LEU A 411 10.99 10.69 14.08
CA LEU A 411 11.33 11.50 15.27
C LEU A 411 10.11 11.76 16.15
N GLY A 412 8.94 12.04 15.58
CA GLY A 412 7.69 12.22 16.31
C GLY A 412 7.26 10.97 17.08
N MET A 413 7.40 9.79 16.47
CA MET A 413 7.15 8.51 17.15
C MET A 413 8.12 8.27 18.30
N PHE A 414 9.41 8.51 18.07
CA PHE A 414 10.43 8.40 19.11
C PHE A 414 10.19 9.39 20.27
N ALA A 415 9.93 10.66 19.95
CA ALA A 415 9.63 11.69 20.95
C ALA A 415 8.39 11.35 21.80
N THR A 416 7.33 10.82 21.17
CA THR A 416 6.12 10.38 21.88
C THR A 416 6.43 9.26 22.88
N LEU A 417 7.27 8.30 22.50
CA LEU A 417 7.72 7.23 23.39
C LEU A 417 8.60 7.76 24.53
N GLN A 418 9.45 8.73 24.25
CA GLN A 418 10.29 9.38 25.27
C GLN A 418 9.46 10.14 26.29
N MET A 419 8.53 10.98 25.84
CA MET A 419 7.66 11.79 26.71
C MET A 419 6.75 10.95 27.60
N ARG A 420 6.42 9.73 27.19
CA ARG A 420 5.60 8.79 27.96
C ARG A 420 6.42 7.81 28.82
N GLU A 421 7.73 7.94 28.83
CA GLU A 421 8.67 7.03 29.51
C GLU A 421 8.57 5.55 29.02
N LEU A 422 7.98 5.35 27.85
CA LEU A 422 7.79 4.04 27.21
C LEU A 422 8.89 3.70 26.20
N ASN A 423 9.96 4.49 26.17
CA ASN A 423 11.10 4.26 25.30
C ASN A 423 11.77 2.90 25.64
N PRO A 424 12.06 2.04 24.65
CA PRO A 424 12.77 0.78 24.88
C PRO A 424 14.13 0.94 25.58
N PHE A 425 14.71 2.16 25.58
CA PHE A 425 16.01 2.48 26.22
C PHE A 425 15.89 3.06 27.63
N SER A 426 14.68 3.21 28.17
CA SER A 426 14.44 3.82 29.49
C SER A 426 15.22 3.12 30.60
N LYS A 427 15.81 3.91 31.54
CA LYS A 427 16.56 3.41 32.70
C LYS A 427 15.69 2.55 33.64
N LYS A 428 14.40 2.92 33.80
CA LYS A 428 13.45 2.13 34.62
C LYS A 428 13.34 0.67 34.16
N LEU A 429 13.56 0.42 32.86
CA LEU A 429 13.59 -0.95 32.30
C LEU A 429 14.91 -1.66 32.54
N LYS A 430 15.99 -0.97 32.86
CA LYS A 430 17.26 -1.57 33.27
C LYS A 430 17.22 -2.01 34.73
N GLU A 431 16.57 -1.23 35.59
CA GLU A 431 16.47 -1.51 37.02
C GLU A 431 15.49 -2.64 37.34
N ALA A 432 14.46 -2.87 36.51
CA ALA A 432 13.57 -4.02 36.63
C ALA A 432 14.22 -5.36 36.25
N ASN A 433 15.49 -5.38 35.80
CA ASN A 433 16.28 -6.57 35.42
C ASN A 433 17.48 -6.83 36.33
N ALA A 434 17.76 -5.93 37.28
CA ALA A 434 18.76 -6.13 38.32
C ALA A 434 18.10 -6.63 39.61
#